data_7a293eaa4181450b815088a754f8d1f8
#
_entry.id   7a293eaa4181450b815088a754f8d1f8
#
_cell.length_a   1.000
_cell.length_b   1.000
_cell.length_c   1.000
_cell.angle_alpha   90.00
_cell.angle_beta   90.00
_cell.angle_gamma   90.00
#
_symmetry.space_group_name_H-M   'P 1'
#
loop_
_entity.id
_entity.type
_entity.pdbx_description
1 polymer ?
#
loop_
_entity_poly.entity_id
_entity_poly.type
_entity_poly.pdbx_seq_one_letter_code
_entity_poly.pdbx_strand_id
1 'polypeptide(L)'
;MAWARFIVTATAFVLITAISIPLQYIFLKAGLGLRKSFPIFYHRIVSRLLGFRIHMHGDMATERPLLLAANHASWSDIVILGSLKELSFIAKIEVASWPLFGMLSKLQRSVFVEREKRGKTHDQASEIATRLAAGDVMVLFAEGTTSDGNRVLPFKTSLFGAAQVAIRETSVETVTVQPVAIAYTRVHGVPMGRFHRPLISWPGDVPLGPSLIGLLKDGAIDVDVWFGEPMTIDAKTNRKTLARLMEERVRAMMLSSLLGRDLVTPRVENPETAILPDSAILKDDKKL
;
A
#
# COMPACT_ATOMS: atom_id res chain seq x y z
N MET A 1 22.63 -3.58 -24.53
CA MET A 1 21.15 -3.79 -24.45
C MET A 1 20.50 -3.01 -23.30
N ALA A 2 21.00 -3.05 -22.06
CA ALA A 2 20.37 -2.37 -20.91
C ALA A 2 20.21 -0.82 -21.08
N TRP A 3 21.21 -0.13 -21.63
CA TRP A 3 21.11 1.31 -21.89
C TRP A 3 20.13 1.66 -23.00
N ALA A 4 20.01 0.85 -24.05
CA ALA A 4 18.99 1.04 -25.10
C ALA A 4 17.59 0.89 -24.51
N ARG A 5 17.35 -0.14 -23.68
CA ARG A 5 16.10 -0.29 -22.93
C ARG A 5 15.84 0.93 -22.04
N PHE A 6 16.84 1.36 -21.26
CA PHE A 6 16.71 2.56 -20.41
C PHE A 6 16.23 3.77 -21.20
N ILE A 7 16.89 4.10 -22.32
CA ILE A 7 16.53 5.27 -23.13
C ILE A 7 15.08 5.17 -23.62
N VAL A 8 14.71 4.03 -24.19
CA VAL A 8 13.36 3.81 -24.72
C VAL A 8 12.31 3.89 -23.59
N THR A 9 12.55 3.21 -22.48
CA THR A 9 11.60 3.16 -21.36
C THR A 9 11.48 4.50 -20.66
N ALA A 10 12.60 5.21 -20.46
CA ALA A 10 12.60 6.54 -19.85
C ALA A 10 11.90 7.56 -20.74
N THR A 11 12.19 7.56 -22.05
CA THR A 11 11.53 8.45 -23.01
C THR A 11 10.03 8.18 -23.06
N ALA A 12 9.62 6.92 -23.16
CA ALA A 12 8.21 6.55 -23.16
C ALA A 12 7.52 6.94 -21.84
N PHE A 13 8.16 6.71 -20.69
CA PHE A 13 7.64 7.11 -19.37
C PHE A 13 7.41 8.62 -19.30
N VAL A 14 8.39 9.43 -19.74
CA VAL A 14 8.27 10.89 -19.75
C VAL A 14 7.14 11.35 -20.67
N LEU A 15 7.04 10.82 -21.89
CA LEU A 15 6.00 11.19 -22.85
C LEU A 15 4.60 10.83 -22.34
N ILE A 16 4.42 9.60 -21.86
CA ILE A 16 3.14 9.14 -21.31
C ILE A 16 2.73 10.00 -20.11
N THR A 17 3.67 10.31 -19.23
CA THR A 17 3.42 11.13 -18.04
C THR A 17 3.09 12.58 -18.44
N ALA A 18 3.83 13.18 -19.38
CA ALA A 18 3.59 14.53 -19.85
C ALA A 18 2.20 14.71 -20.47
N ILE A 19 1.70 13.68 -21.18
CA ILE A 19 0.33 13.67 -21.74
C ILE A 19 -0.71 13.43 -20.64
N SER A 20 -0.42 12.53 -19.70
CA SER A 20 -1.38 12.12 -18.67
C SER A 20 -1.65 13.19 -17.62
N ILE A 21 -0.66 14.02 -17.29
CA ILE A 21 -0.79 15.09 -16.28
C ILE A 21 -1.91 16.08 -16.66
N PRO A 22 -1.89 16.75 -17.84
CA PRO A 22 -2.93 17.70 -18.19
C PRO A 22 -4.30 17.03 -18.33
N LEU A 23 -4.38 15.82 -18.87
CA LEU A 23 -5.64 15.09 -19.00
C LEU A 23 -6.26 14.81 -17.62
N GLN A 24 -5.49 14.27 -16.67
CA GLN A 24 -5.98 14.01 -15.33
C GLN A 24 -6.35 15.30 -14.59
N TYR A 25 -5.59 16.37 -14.79
CA TYR A 25 -5.93 17.69 -14.23
C TYR A 25 -7.28 18.19 -14.74
N ILE A 26 -7.55 18.05 -16.04
CA ILE A 26 -8.84 18.40 -16.66
C ILE A 26 -9.96 17.54 -16.06
N PHE A 27 -9.78 16.20 -15.95
CA PHE A 27 -10.78 15.31 -15.39
C PHE A 27 -11.12 15.65 -13.94
N LEU A 28 -10.12 16.03 -13.14
CA LEU A 28 -10.31 16.47 -11.76
C LEU A 28 -11.07 17.80 -11.68
N LYS A 29 -10.68 18.78 -12.47
CA LYS A 29 -11.30 20.13 -12.48
C LYS A 29 -12.73 20.09 -13.00
N ALA A 30 -13.00 19.33 -14.04
CA ALA A 30 -14.31 19.19 -14.63
C ALA A 30 -15.23 18.21 -13.84
N GLY A 31 -14.74 17.58 -12.77
CA GLY A 31 -15.52 16.65 -11.97
C GLY A 31 -15.94 15.36 -12.70
N LEU A 32 -15.28 15.03 -13.83
CA LEU A 32 -15.66 13.89 -14.66
C LEU A 32 -15.44 12.54 -13.95
N GLY A 33 -16.27 11.55 -14.24
CA GLY A 33 -16.11 10.19 -13.70
C GLY A 33 -14.72 9.58 -13.99
N LEU A 34 -14.13 9.94 -15.14
CA LEU A 34 -12.77 9.54 -15.57
C LEU A 34 -11.68 9.92 -14.57
N ARG A 35 -11.88 10.93 -13.70
CA ARG A 35 -10.91 11.32 -12.67
C ARG A 35 -10.49 10.17 -11.75
N LYS A 36 -11.32 9.14 -11.62
CA LYS A 36 -11.08 7.98 -10.78
C LYS A 36 -10.48 6.80 -11.56
N SER A 37 -10.95 6.56 -12.77
CA SER A 37 -10.52 5.43 -13.61
C SER A 37 -9.26 5.71 -14.44
N PHE A 38 -9.01 6.95 -14.83
CA PHE A 38 -7.84 7.30 -15.62
C PHE A 38 -6.49 7.01 -14.95
N PRO A 39 -6.32 7.22 -13.63
CA PRO A 39 -5.09 6.78 -12.94
C PRO A 39 -4.82 5.28 -13.07
N ILE A 40 -5.85 4.42 -13.06
CA ILE A 40 -5.69 2.98 -13.26
C ILE A 40 -5.08 2.70 -14.64
N PHE A 41 -5.61 3.35 -15.67
CA PHE A 41 -5.11 3.23 -17.03
C PHE A 41 -3.64 3.68 -17.14
N TYR A 42 -3.31 4.83 -16.58
CA TYR A 42 -1.94 5.34 -16.51
C TYR A 42 -1.01 4.32 -15.82
N HIS A 43 -1.37 3.85 -14.62
CA HIS A 43 -0.55 2.89 -13.90
C HIS A 43 -0.42 1.55 -14.62
N ARG A 44 -1.44 1.08 -15.34
CA ARG A 44 -1.36 -0.12 -16.17
C ARG A 44 -0.34 0.02 -17.30
N ILE A 45 -0.32 1.16 -17.96
CA ILE A 45 0.66 1.43 -19.03
C ILE A 45 2.06 1.50 -18.42
N VAL A 46 2.25 2.27 -17.34
CA VAL A 46 3.54 2.42 -16.67
C VAL A 46 4.02 1.08 -16.10
N SER A 47 3.16 0.29 -15.50
CA SER A 47 3.49 -1.05 -14.97
C SER A 47 4.02 -1.98 -16.09
N ARG A 48 3.35 -2.02 -17.24
CA ARG A 48 3.81 -2.81 -18.39
C ARG A 48 5.11 -2.27 -18.98
N LEU A 49 5.24 -0.95 -19.09
CA LEU A 49 6.44 -0.28 -19.58
C LEU A 49 7.66 -0.60 -18.71
N LEU A 50 7.48 -0.60 -17.40
CA LEU A 50 8.52 -0.97 -16.43
C LEU A 50 8.81 -2.48 -16.42
N GLY A 51 7.93 -3.29 -17.01
CA GLY A 51 8.10 -4.74 -17.16
C GLY A 51 7.64 -5.53 -15.93
N PHE A 52 6.68 -5.01 -15.16
CA PHE A 52 6.06 -5.77 -14.08
C PHE A 52 5.09 -6.82 -14.62
N ARG A 53 5.19 -8.03 -14.09
CA ARG A 53 4.21 -9.11 -14.22
C ARG A 53 3.56 -9.29 -12.86
N ILE A 54 2.30 -8.88 -12.75
CA ILE A 54 1.58 -8.88 -11.49
C ILE A 54 0.74 -10.14 -11.40
N HIS A 55 0.98 -10.93 -10.36
CA HIS A 55 0.22 -12.14 -10.02
C HIS A 55 -0.67 -11.81 -8.82
N MET A 56 -1.99 -11.83 -9.03
CA MET A 56 -2.96 -11.54 -7.98
C MET A 56 -3.38 -12.83 -7.28
N HIS A 57 -3.46 -12.77 -5.95
CA HIS A 57 -3.93 -13.84 -5.08
C HIS A 57 -5.05 -13.28 -4.17
N GLY A 58 -6.22 -13.90 -4.21
CA GLY A 58 -7.42 -13.39 -3.56
C GLY A 58 -7.99 -12.15 -4.24
N ASP A 59 -9.05 -11.62 -3.66
CA ASP A 59 -9.80 -10.49 -4.19
C ASP A 59 -9.86 -9.32 -3.20
N MET A 60 -9.88 -8.11 -3.75
CA MET A 60 -10.12 -6.92 -2.95
C MET A 60 -11.57 -6.90 -2.46
N ALA A 61 -11.75 -6.69 -1.16
CA ALA A 61 -13.06 -6.58 -0.52
C ALA A 61 -13.96 -5.53 -1.22
N THR A 62 -15.24 -5.85 -1.30
CA THR A 62 -16.27 -4.99 -1.91
C THR A 62 -16.93 -4.06 -0.92
N GLU A 63 -16.89 -4.40 0.36
CA GLU A 63 -17.46 -3.64 1.46
C GLU A 63 -16.83 -2.27 1.57
N ARG A 64 -17.62 -1.27 1.94
CA ARG A 64 -17.19 0.11 2.12
C ARG A 64 -17.71 0.65 3.46
N PRO A 65 -16.91 1.45 4.13
CA PRO A 65 -15.55 1.96 3.80
C PRO A 65 -14.46 0.89 3.82
N LEU A 66 -13.44 1.03 2.96
CA LEU A 66 -12.34 0.05 2.87
C LEU A 66 -10.97 0.71 3.03
N LEU A 67 -10.22 0.22 4.02
CA LEU A 67 -8.81 0.55 4.26
C LEU A 67 -7.94 -0.68 3.95
N LEU A 68 -7.04 -0.57 2.98
CA LEU A 68 -6.05 -1.60 2.68
C LEU A 68 -4.80 -1.35 3.52
N ALA A 69 -4.41 -2.31 4.36
CA ALA A 69 -3.19 -2.25 5.17
C ALA A 69 -2.09 -3.07 4.48
N ALA A 70 -1.12 -2.38 3.88
CA ALA A 70 -0.08 -2.99 3.06
C ALA A 70 1.32 -2.85 3.67
N ASN A 71 2.22 -3.82 3.33
CA ASN A 71 3.65 -3.59 3.44
C ASN A 71 4.13 -2.62 2.35
N HIS A 72 5.35 -2.11 2.51
CA HIS A 72 5.95 -1.15 1.58
C HIS A 72 7.42 -1.48 1.32
N ALA A 73 7.75 -1.81 0.10
CA ALA A 73 9.12 -2.14 -0.28
C ALA A 73 9.71 -1.17 -1.31
N SER A 74 8.87 -0.53 -2.12
CA SER A 74 9.33 0.32 -3.22
C SER A 74 8.30 1.40 -3.59
N TRP A 75 8.78 2.49 -4.19
CA TRP A 75 7.91 3.47 -4.85
C TRP A 75 7.02 2.83 -5.93
N SER A 76 7.49 1.72 -6.53
CA SER A 76 6.73 0.98 -7.53
C SER A 76 5.49 0.26 -6.98
N ASP A 77 5.37 0.08 -5.66
CA ASP A 77 4.16 -0.47 -5.02
C ASP A 77 2.92 0.38 -5.36
N ILE A 78 3.12 1.71 -5.49
CA ILE A 78 2.07 2.66 -5.90
C ILE A 78 1.61 2.37 -7.34
N VAL A 79 2.56 2.14 -8.25
CA VAL A 79 2.29 1.81 -9.66
C VAL A 79 1.57 0.46 -9.76
N ILE A 80 2.03 -0.53 -9.00
CA ILE A 80 1.48 -1.88 -8.98
C ILE A 80 0.04 -1.84 -8.47
N LEU A 81 -0.19 -1.37 -7.25
CA LEU A 81 -1.53 -1.30 -6.67
C LEU A 81 -2.47 -0.40 -7.47
N GLY A 82 -1.98 0.78 -7.90
CA GLY A 82 -2.76 1.72 -8.71
C GLY A 82 -3.17 1.18 -10.08
N SER A 83 -2.48 0.16 -10.60
CA SER A 83 -2.84 -0.52 -11.85
C SER A 83 -3.98 -1.52 -11.70
N LEU A 84 -4.27 -1.97 -10.49
CA LEU A 84 -5.25 -3.03 -10.23
C LEU A 84 -6.65 -2.49 -10.11
N LYS A 85 -6.85 -1.50 -9.26
CA LYS A 85 -8.17 -0.96 -8.90
C LYS A 85 -8.10 0.56 -8.65
N GLU A 86 -9.29 1.17 -8.50
CA GLU A 86 -9.41 2.54 -8.05
C GLU A 86 -9.01 2.68 -6.59
N LEU A 87 -7.88 3.33 -6.35
CA LEU A 87 -7.26 3.47 -5.05
C LEU A 87 -6.78 4.90 -4.82
N SER A 88 -6.75 5.33 -3.57
CA SER A 88 -6.05 6.53 -3.12
C SER A 88 -5.04 6.16 -2.03
N PHE A 89 -3.91 6.83 -2.00
CA PHE A 89 -2.83 6.49 -1.08
C PHE A 89 -2.71 7.48 0.07
N ILE A 90 -2.31 6.98 1.23
CA ILE A 90 -1.93 7.81 2.37
C ILE A 90 -0.41 7.96 2.33
N ALA A 91 0.07 9.14 1.98
CA ALA A 91 1.48 9.46 1.77
C ALA A 91 2.04 10.37 2.87
N LYS A 92 3.36 10.40 3.05
CA LYS A 92 4.03 11.38 3.91
C LYS A 92 3.94 12.78 3.28
N ILE A 93 3.81 13.82 4.12
CA ILE A 93 3.70 15.22 3.68
C ILE A 93 4.91 15.66 2.85
N GLU A 94 6.10 15.15 3.14
CA GLU A 94 7.33 15.48 2.43
C GLU A 94 7.25 15.11 0.94
N VAL A 95 6.54 14.03 0.61
CA VAL A 95 6.33 13.60 -0.77
C VAL A 95 5.58 14.66 -1.59
N ALA A 96 4.72 15.46 -0.96
CA ALA A 96 3.98 16.52 -1.64
C ALA A 96 4.88 17.61 -2.26
N SER A 97 6.10 17.76 -1.71
CA SER A 97 7.10 18.74 -2.19
C SER A 97 8.05 18.16 -3.24
N TRP A 98 8.04 16.85 -3.48
CA TRP A 98 8.97 16.24 -4.45
C TRP A 98 8.60 16.64 -5.87
N PRO A 99 9.60 17.04 -6.68
CA PRO A 99 9.37 17.32 -8.10
C PRO A 99 8.73 16.10 -8.78
N LEU A 100 7.77 16.32 -9.67
CA LEU A 100 7.00 15.32 -10.40
C LEU A 100 6.18 14.38 -9.49
N PHE A 101 6.80 13.67 -8.54
CA PHE A 101 6.11 12.68 -7.68
C PHE A 101 5.06 13.32 -6.78
N GLY A 102 5.32 14.51 -6.23
CA GLY A 102 4.33 15.26 -5.46
C GLY A 102 3.11 15.65 -6.30
N MET A 103 3.35 16.07 -7.55
CA MET A 103 2.27 16.37 -8.48
C MET A 103 1.48 15.11 -8.86
N LEU A 104 2.15 14.02 -9.21
CA LEU A 104 1.50 12.73 -9.52
C LEU A 104 0.68 12.22 -8.35
N SER A 105 1.20 12.31 -7.12
CA SER A 105 0.47 11.91 -5.91
C SER A 105 -0.79 12.76 -5.68
N LYS A 106 -0.75 14.08 -5.96
CA LYS A 106 -1.93 14.94 -5.91
C LYS A 106 -2.95 14.57 -6.98
N LEU A 107 -2.50 14.28 -8.19
CA LEU A 107 -3.37 13.82 -9.29
C LEU A 107 -3.99 12.45 -9.03
N GLN A 108 -3.31 11.59 -8.25
CA GLN A 108 -3.81 10.32 -7.73
C GLN A 108 -4.78 10.51 -6.56
N ARG A 109 -5.05 11.75 -6.13
CA ARG A 109 -5.91 12.06 -4.99
C ARG A 109 -5.37 11.46 -3.68
N SER A 110 -4.05 11.36 -3.53
CA SER A 110 -3.41 10.93 -2.27
C SER A 110 -3.67 11.92 -1.15
N VAL A 111 -3.85 11.42 0.06
CA VAL A 111 -3.93 12.22 1.28
C VAL A 111 -2.55 12.29 1.92
N PHE A 112 -2.10 13.49 2.27
CA PHE A 112 -0.77 13.69 2.84
C PHE A 112 -0.84 13.85 4.34
N VAL A 113 -0.03 13.07 5.08
CA VAL A 113 0.00 13.07 6.54
C VAL A 113 1.35 13.51 7.08
N GLU A 114 1.32 14.44 8.04
CA GLU A 114 2.47 14.89 8.81
C GLU A 114 2.52 14.08 10.11
N ARG A 115 3.49 13.17 10.23
CA ARG A 115 3.53 12.19 11.32
C ARG A 115 4.14 12.73 12.62
N GLU A 116 4.89 13.82 12.55
CA GLU A 116 5.70 14.31 13.67
C GLU A 116 4.97 15.39 14.49
N LYS A 117 3.99 16.10 13.93
CA LYS A 117 3.28 17.17 14.62
C LYS A 117 1.89 16.74 15.10
N ARG A 118 1.76 16.48 16.39
CA ARG A 118 0.51 16.05 17.03
C ARG A 118 -0.70 16.97 16.77
N GLY A 119 -0.49 18.27 16.60
CA GLY A 119 -1.58 19.24 16.39
C GLY A 119 -2.28 19.14 15.03
N LYS A 120 -1.57 18.70 13.97
CA LYS A 120 -2.14 18.54 12.61
C LYS A 120 -2.62 17.12 12.32
N THR A 121 -2.31 16.18 13.20
CA THR A 121 -2.65 14.76 13.04
C THR A 121 -4.17 14.55 13.03
N HIS A 122 -4.91 15.38 13.75
CA HIS A 122 -6.38 15.28 13.82
C HIS A 122 -7.04 15.67 12.48
N ASP A 123 -6.68 16.83 11.92
CA ASP A 123 -7.27 17.32 10.66
C ASP A 123 -7.00 16.35 9.50
N GLN A 124 -5.79 15.79 9.45
CA GLN A 124 -5.39 14.81 8.45
C GLN A 124 -6.11 13.47 8.61
N ALA A 125 -6.30 13.03 9.86
CA ALA A 125 -7.08 11.83 10.15
C ALA A 125 -8.56 12.05 9.78
N SER A 126 -9.09 13.25 9.98
CA SER A 126 -10.43 13.64 9.58
C SER A 126 -10.60 13.69 8.05
N GLU A 127 -9.60 14.15 7.29
CA GLU A 127 -9.62 14.08 5.81
C GLU A 127 -9.70 12.63 5.32
N ILE A 128 -8.85 11.74 5.87
CA ILE A 128 -8.89 10.30 5.52
C ILE A 128 -10.25 9.72 5.89
N ALA A 129 -10.77 10.06 7.07
CA ALA A 129 -12.06 9.61 7.58
C ALA A 129 -13.21 10.02 6.66
N THR A 130 -13.23 11.28 6.23
CA THR A 130 -14.23 11.83 5.30
C THR A 130 -14.20 11.08 3.96
N ARG A 131 -13.02 10.78 3.46
CA ARG A 131 -12.86 10.05 2.19
C ARG A 131 -13.25 8.59 2.29
N LEU A 132 -12.90 7.92 3.39
CA LEU A 132 -13.37 6.57 3.68
C LEU A 132 -14.90 6.52 3.75
N ALA A 133 -15.52 7.47 4.49
CA ALA A 133 -16.96 7.57 4.58
C ALA A 133 -17.64 7.84 3.23
N ALA A 134 -16.97 8.56 2.32
CA ALA A 134 -17.44 8.77 0.94
C ALA A 134 -17.26 7.54 0.03
N GLY A 135 -16.77 6.41 0.55
CA GLY A 135 -16.59 5.15 -0.17
C GLY A 135 -15.29 5.02 -0.96
N ASP A 136 -14.34 5.97 -0.81
CA ASP A 136 -13.02 5.83 -1.42
C ASP A 136 -12.25 4.67 -0.77
N VAL A 137 -11.53 3.89 -1.58
CA VAL A 137 -10.60 2.87 -1.08
C VAL A 137 -9.26 3.52 -0.79
N MET A 138 -8.82 3.45 0.47
CA MET A 138 -7.58 4.06 0.91
C MET A 138 -6.51 3.00 1.16
N VAL A 139 -5.30 3.21 0.65
CA VAL A 139 -4.14 2.36 0.91
C VAL A 139 -3.26 2.99 1.97
N LEU A 140 -3.06 2.25 3.04
CA LEU A 140 -2.15 2.58 4.13
C LEU A 140 -0.92 1.67 4.06
N PHE A 141 0.24 2.24 3.78
CA PHE A 141 1.51 1.54 3.97
C PHE A 141 1.85 1.56 5.47
N ALA A 142 1.42 0.50 6.17
CA ALA A 142 1.35 0.47 7.62
C ALA A 142 2.73 0.41 8.32
N GLU A 143 3.80 0.06 7.59
CA GLU A 143 5.18 0.13 8.06
C GLU A 143 5.66 1.57 8.31
N GLY A 144 5.06 2.52 7.61
CA GLY A 144 5.42 3.93 7.74
C GLY A 144 6.72 4.34 7.06
N THR A 145 7.44 3.41 6.46
CA THR A 145 8.64 3.59 5.63
C THR A 145 8.74 2.44 4.66
N THR A 146 9.65 2.51 3.70
CA THR A 146 9.96 1.40 2.79
C THR A 146 11.00 0.47 3.38
N SER A 147 10.82 -0.84 3.17
CA SER A 147 11.73 -1.92 3.59
C SER A 147 12.66 -2.34 2.44
N ASP A 148 13.55 -3.28 2.72
CA ASP A 148 14.42 -3.93 1.73
C ASP A 148 13.69 -5.03 0.92
N GLY A 149 12.39 -5.21 1.13
CA GLY A 149 11.58 -6.22 0.48
C GLY A 149 11.82 -7.66 0.95
N ASN A 150 12.71 -7.89 1.91
CA ASN A 150 13.00 -9.22 2.46
C ASN A 150 12.14 -9.58 3.66
N ARG A 151 11.57 -8.58 4.31
CA ARG A 151 10.74 -8.72 5.52
C ARG A 151 9.71 -7.61 5.61
N VAL A 152 8.64 -7.89 6.32
CA VAL A 152 7.66 -6.88 6.74
C VAL A 152 8.18 -6.21 8.00
N LEU A 153 8.27 -4.88 7.99
CA LEU A 153 8.61 -4.08 9.18
C LEU A 153 7.40 -3.97 10.12
N PRO A 154 7.61 -3.66 11.41
CA PRO A 154 6.51 -3.51 12.35
C PRO A 154 5.50 -2.45 11.92
N PHE A 155 4.22 -2.81 11.94
CA PHE A 155 3.13 -1.90 11.60
C PHE A 155 2.93 -0.84 12.68
N LYS A 156 2.86 0.41 12.26
CA LYS A 156 2.69 1.56 13.15
C LYS A 156 1.23 1.68 13.59
N THR A 157 0.95 1.35 14.84
CA THR A 157 -0.41 1.42 15.44
C THR A 157 -1.08 2.78 15.24
N SER A 158 -0.30 3.88 15.29
CA SER A 158 -0.82 5.23 15.11
C SER A 158 -1.44 5.47 13.73
N LEU A 159 -0.99 4.75 12.70
CA LEU A 159 -1.48 4.90 11.33
C LEU A 159 -2.90 4.35 11.14
N PHE A 160 -3.33 3.43 11.99
CA PHE A 160 -4.71 2.92 12.00
C PHE A 160 -5.70 3.87 12.69
N GLY A 161 -5.21 4.98 13.24
CA GLY A 161 -6.05 5.97 13.93
C GLY A 161 -7.10 6.60 13.01
N ALA A 162 -6.80 6.81 11.73
CA ALA A 162 -7.73 7.40 10.78
C ALA A 162 -9.01 6.56 10.58
N ALA A 163 -8.91 5.22 10.63
CA ALA A 163 -10.07 4.34 10.56
C ALA A 163 -10.99 4.53 11.78
N GLN A 164 -10.41 4.72 12.97
CA GLN A 164 -11.21 5.00 14.18
C GLN A 164 -11.81 6.42 14.19
N VAL A 165 -11.10 7.40 13.62
CA VAL A 165 -11.65 8.75 13.43
C VAL A 165 -12.85 8.69 12.48
N ALA A 166 -12.78 7.90 11.39
CA ALA A 166 -13.90 7.68 10.49
C ALA A 166 -15.15 7.20 11.24
N ILE A 167 -15.01 6.20 12.13
CA ILE A 167 -16.11 5.67 12.91
C ILE A 167 -16.67 6.69 13.93
N ARG A 168 -15.81 7.53 14.51
CA ARG A 168 -16.21 8.47 15.57
C ARG A 168 -16.79 9.79 15.05
N GLU A 169 -16.29 10.29 13.93
CA GLU A 169 -16.58 11.63 13.43
C GLU A 169 -17.50 11.66 12.20
N THR A 170 -17.81 10.48 11.64
CA THR A 170 -18.72 10.36 10.50
C THR A 170 -19.93 9.48 10.85
N SER A 171 -20.87 9.36 9.94
CA SER A 171 -22.03 8.46 10.08
C SER A 171 -21.70 6.97 9.88
N VAL A 172 -20.43 6.61 9.81
CA VAL A 172 -19.96 5.24 9.56
C VAL A 172 -19.83 4.49 10.87
N GLU A 173 -20.55 3.40 11.05
CA GLU A 173 -20.48 2.57 12.25
C GLU A 173 -19.27 1.64 12.25
N THR A 174 -18.86 1.17 11.08
CA THR A 174 -17.77 0.21 10.91
C THR A 174 -16.89 0.54 9.70
N VAL A 175 -15.62 0.11 9.74
CA VAL A 175 -14.68 0.20 8.61
C VAL A 175 -14.12 -1.19 8.34
N THR A 176 -14.11 -1.60 7.07
CA THR A 176 -13.43 -2.82 6.65
C THR A 176 -11.94 -2.55 6.48
N VAL A 177 -11.09 -3.35 7.12
CA VAL A 177 -9.64 -3.31 6.98
C VAL A 177 -9.19 -4.62 6.34
N GLN A 178 -8.49 -4.54 5.21
CA GLN A 178 -7.99 -5.71 4.49
C GLN A 178 -6.46 -5.71 4.44
N PRO A 179 -5.79 -6.80 4.86
CA PRO A 179 -4.34 -6.91 4.73
C PRO A 179 -3.96 -7.17 3.26
N VAL A 180 -2.92 -6.47 2.79
CA VAL A 180 -2.39 -6.62 1.43
C VAL A 180 -0.89 -6.86 1.50
N ALA A 181 -0.41 -7.94 0.86
CA ALA A 181 1.03 -8.18 0.74
C ALA A 181 1.51 -7.96 -0.69
N ILE A 182 2.65 -7.28 -0.82
CA ILE A 182 3.35 -7.06 -2.09
C ILE A 182 4.71 -7.73 -1.96
N ALA A 183 5.00 -8.69 -2.82
CA ALA A 183 6.24 -9.46 -2.81
C ALA A 183 6.88 -9.47 -4.20
N TYR A 184 8.11 -8.97 -4.31
CA TYR A 184 8.93 -9.05 -5.52
C TYR A 184 9.62 -10.41 -5.54
N THR A 185 9.18 -11.31 -6.43
CA THR A 185 9.52 -12.73 -6.37
C THR A 185 10.58 -13.16 -7.37
N ARG A 186 10.55 -12.63 -8.60
CA ARG A 186 11.46 -13.03 -9.67
C ARG A 186 11.93 -11.85 -10.50
N VAL A 187 13.11 -11.96 -11.07
CA VAL A 187 13.63 -11.07 -12.10
C VAL A 187 14.06 -11.91 -13.30
N HIS A 188 13.62 -11.56 -14.52
CA HIS A 188 13.83 -12.34 -15.74
C HIS A 188 13.43 -13.82 -15.62
N GLY A 189 12.39 -14.12 -14.82
CA GLY A 189 11.90 -15.48 -14.56
C GLY A 189 12.72 -16.27 -13.52
N VAL A 190 13.83 -15.73 -13.03
CA VAL A 190 14.67 -16.35 -12.00
C VAL A 190 14.23 -15.90 -10.63
N PRO A 191 14.05 -16.80 -9.64
CA PRO A 191 13.71 -16.40 -8.27
C PRO A 191 14.69 -15.39 -7.70
N MET A 192 14.14 -14.32 -7.16
CA MET A 192 14.91 -13.25 -6.58
C MET A 192 15.31 -13.62 -5.15
N GLY A 193 16.60 -13.92 -4.95
CA GLY A 193 17.13 -14.21 -3.64
C GLY A 193 17.18 -12.96 -2.75
N ARG A 194 17.40 -13.19 -1.47
CA ARG A 194 17.50 -12.13 -0.43
C ARG A 194 18.49 -11.01 -0.79
N PHE A 195 19.56 -11.35 -1.49
CA PHE A 195 20.61 -10.43 -1.89
C PHE A 195 20.19 -9.49 -3.05
N HIS A 196 19.37 -9.98 -3.99
CA HIS A 196 19.00 -9.22 -5.19
C HIS A 196 17.73 -8.39 -5.00
N ARG A 197 16.88 -8.72 -4.02
CA ARG A 197 15.61 -8.02 -3.79
C ARG A 197 15.79 -6.54 -3.46
N PRO A 198 16.81 -6.13 -2.67
CA PRO A 198 17.11 -4.71 -2.44
C PRO A 198 17.41 -3.88 -3.68
N LEU A 199 17.72 -4.49 -4.84
CA LEU A 199 17.94 -3.78 -6.11
C LEU A 199 16.63 -3.19 -6.68
N ILE A 200 15.49 -3.81 -6.36
CA ILE A 200 14.17 -3.39 -6.82
C ILE A 200 13.42 -2.63 -5.74
N SER A 201 13.62 -3.02 -4.49
CA SER A 201 13.11 -2.28 -3.35
C SER A 201 13.81 -0.92 -3.24
N TRP A 202 13.17 -0.02 -2.50
CA TRP A 202 13.72 1.30 -2.24
C TRP A 202 13.67 1.57 -0.73
N PRO A 203 14.62 1.07 0.06
CA PRO A 203 14.70 1.34 1.49
C PRO A 203 14.76 2.85 1.76
N GLY A 204 14.11 3.30 2.83
CA GLY A 204 13.85 4.71 3.11
C GLY A 204 15.05 5.67 3.15
N ASP A 205 16.26 5.13 3.28
CA ASP A 205 17.51 5.91 3.38
C ASP A 205 18.28 6.00 2.04
N VAL A 206 17.77 5.36 0.98
CA VAL A 206 18.44 5.31 -0.32
C VAL A 206 17.88 6.40 -1.25
N PRO A 207 18.72 7.14 -2.00
CA PRO A 207 18.24 8.06 -3.03
C PRO A 207 17.40 7.36 -4.09
N LEU A 208 16.30 8.00 -4.52
CA LEU A 208 15.36 7.44 -5.49
C LEU A 208 16.01 7.16 -6.86
N GLY A 209 16.95 8.02 -7.29
CA GLY A 209 17.54 7.96 -8.62
C GLY A 209 18.13 6.60 -9.00
N PRO A 210 19.03 6.01 -8.19
CA PRO A 210 19.60 4.69 -8.48
C PRO A 210 18.54 3.58 -8.61
N SER A 211 17.54 3.54 -7.72
CA SER A 211 16.43 2.57 -7.78
C SER A 211 15.61 2.71 -9.07
N LEU A 212 15.28 3.94 -9.45
CA LEU A 212 14.54 4.23 -10.68
C LEU A 212 15.35 3.81 -11.93
N ILE A 213 16.63 4.15 -11.98
CA ILE A 213 17.52 3.81 -13.10
C ILE A 213 17.67 2.28 -13.22
N GLY A 214 17.84 1.59 -12.09
CA GLY A 214 17.92 0.13 -12.08
C GLY A 214 16.67 -0.51 -12.68
N LEU A 215 15.50 -0.10 -12.22
CA LEU A 215 14.22 -0.61 -12.70
C LEU A 215 14.00 -0.35 -14.20
N LEU A 216 14.34 0.85 -14.68
CA LEU A 216 14.23 1.22 -16.10
C LEU A 216 15.17 0.40 -17.00
N LYS A 217 16.33 -0.04 -16.46
CA LYS A 217 17.29 -0.87 -17.19
C LYS A 217 16.89 -2.35 -17.26
N ASP A 218 16.45 -2.91 -16.13
CA ASP A 218 16.30 -4.36 -15.98
C ASP A 218 14.91 -4.85 -16.41
N GLY A 219 13.85 -4.37 -15.79
CA GLY A 219 12.47 -4.82 -16.07
C GLY A 219 12.27 -6.33 -15.82
N ALA A 220 11.21 -6.89 -16.39
CA ALA A 220 10.86 -8.32 -16.31
C ALA A 220 10.81 -8.85 -14.85
N ILE A 221 10.07 -8.12 -14.01
CA ILE A 221 9.95 -8.39 -12.59
C ILE A 221 8.59 -9.00 -12.29
N ASP A 222 8.59 -10.16 -11.66
CA ASP A 222 7.37 -10.80 -11.18
C ASP A 222 7.06 -10.30 -9.77
N VAL A 223 5.80 -9.91 -9.57
CA VAL A 223 5.31 -9.35 -8.30
C VAL A 223 4.02 -10.07 -7.92
N ASP A 224 4.01 -10.68 -6.76
CA ASP A 224 2.80 -11.25 -6.17
C ASP A 224 2.11 -10.18 -5.32
N VAL A 225 0.81 -10.01 -5.56
CA VAL A 225 -0.06 -9.15 -4.76
C VAL A 225 -1.16 -9.99 -4.15
N TRP A 226 -1.16 -10.09 -2.82
CA TRP A 226 -2.14 -10.83 -2.05
C TRP A 226 -3.15 -9.89 -1.42
N PHE A 227 -4.42 -10.21 -1.59
CA PHE A 227 -5.52 -9.64 -0.82
C PHE A 227 -5.96 -10.69 0.19
N GLY A 228 -5.63 -10.47 1.47
CA GLY A 228 -5.99 -11.38 2.53
C GLY A 228 -7.44 -11.19 3.00
N GLU A 229 -7.87 -12.01 3.96
CA GLU A 229 -9.20 -11.94 4.54
C GLU A 229 -9.47 -10.56 5.16
N PRO A 230 -10.51 -9.85 4.73
CA PRO A 230 -10.89 -8.58 5.32
C PRO A 230 -11.42 -8.75 6.75
N MET A 231 -11.32 -7.70 7.55
CA MET A 231 -11.86 -7.65 8.90
C MET A 231 -12.63 -6.35 9.10
N THR A 232 -13.83 -6.44 9.60
CA THR A 232 -14.63 -5.27 9.98
C THR A 232 -14.25 -4.83 11.40
N ILE A 233 -13.99 -3.54 11.56
CA ILE A 233 -13.66 -2.91 12.84
C ILE A 233 -14.72 -1.89 13.23
N ASP A 234 -14.87 -1.70 14.54
CA ASP A 234 -15.79 -0.75 15.17
C ASP A 234 -15.03 0.20 16.13
N ALA A 235 -15.79 1.05 16.83
CA ALA A 235 -15.25 2.01 17.80
C ALA A 235 -14.54 1.36 19.00
N LYS A 236 -14.86 0.09 19.33
CA LYS A 236 -14.28 -0.67 20.45
C LYS A 236 -13.02 -1.43 20.08
N THR A 237 -12.74 -1.58 18.79
CA THR A 237 -11.60 -2.36 18.28
C THR A 237 -10.27 -1.78 18.77
N ASN A 238 -9.43 -2.62 19.37
CA ASN A 238 -8.11 -2.22 19.86
C ASN A 238 -7.11 -2.07 18.69
N ARG A 239 -6.57 -0.84 18.51
CA ARG A 239 -5.62 -0.52 17.43
C ARG A 239 -4.32 -1.32 17.48
N LYS A 240 -3.82 -1.67 18.67
CA LYS A 240 -2.57 -2.44 18.80
C LYS A 240 -2.79 -3.86 18.33
N THR A 241 -3.89 -4.47 18.73
CA THR A 241 -4.29 -5.82 18.30
C THR A 241 -4.54 -5.84 16.80
N LEU A 242 -5.26 -4.84 16.25
CA LEU A 242 -5.50 -4.70 14.82
C LEU A 242 -4.17 -4.62 14.03
N ALA A 243 -3.27 -3.72 14.43
CA ALA A 243 -1.99 -3.52 13.74
C ALA A 243 -1.15 -4.81 13.74
N ARG A 244 -1.08 -5.51 14.88
CA ARG A 244 -0.37 -6.80 15.01
C ARG A 244 -0.98 -7.87 14.10
N LEU A 245 -2.30 -8.02 14.11
CA LEU A 245 -2.99 -9.01 13.29
C LEU A 245 -2.80 -8.74 11.78
N MET A 246 -2.91 -7.47 11.35
CA MET A 246 -2.65 -7.10 9.95
C MET A 246 -1.20 -7.39 9.57
N GLU A 247 -0.23 -7.07 10.43
CA GLU A 247 1.19 -7.35 10.21
C GLU A 247 1.44 -8.85 10.07
N GLU A 248 0.91 -9.67 10.97
CA GLU A 248 1.08 -11.13 10.95
C GLU A 248 0.52 -11.74 9.66
N ARG A 249 -0.67 -11.29 9.22
CA ARG A 249 -1.29 -11.75 7.97
C ARG A 249 -0.48 -11.33 6.74
N VAL A 250 -0.06 -10.07 6.68
CA VAL A 250 0.77 -9.56 5.57
C VAL A 250 2.11 -10.29 5.52
N ARG A 251 2.72 -10.53 6.68
CA ARG A 251 3.98 -11.30 6.77
C ARG A 251 3.81 -12.74 6.27
N ALA A 252 2.74 -13.43 6.66
CA ALA A 252 2.47 -14.79 6.22
C ALA A 252 2.29 -14.87 4.69
N MET A 253 1.48 -13.98 4.09
CA MET A 253 1.27 -13.90 2.65
C MET A 253 2.57 -13.59 1.91
N MET A 254 3.34 -12.61 2.38
CA MET A 254 4.64 -12.26 1.77
C MET A 254 5.60 -13.45 1.83
N LEU A 255 5.70 -14.15 2.97
CA LEU A 255 6.56 -15.32 3.11
C LEU A 255 6.12 -16.46 2.19
N SER A 256 4.82 -16.69 2.00
CA SER A 256 4.30 -17.69 1.04
C SER A 256 4.88 -17.43 -0.36
N SER A 257 4.78 -16.20 -0.85
CA SER A 257 5.34 -15.81 -2.14
C SER A 257 6.86 -15.98 -2.22
N LEU A 258 7.58 -15.49 -1.19
CA LEU A 258 9.05 -15.50 -1.21
C LEU A 258 9.65 -16.90 -1.10
N LEU A 259 8.94 -17.84 -0.45
CA LEU A 259 9.37 -19.22 -0.28
C LEU A 259 8.78 -20.15 -1.34
N GLY A 260 7.83 -19.69 -2.16
CA GLY A 260 7.12 -20.53 -3.11
C GLY A 260 6.37 -21.68 -2.43
N ARG A 261 5.86 -21.46 -1.21
CA ARG A 261 5.12 -22.43 -0.42
C ARG A 261 3.78 -21.85 -0.04
N ASP A 262 2.72 -22.63 -0.19
CA ASP A 262 1.42 -22.29 0.35
C ASP A 262 1.47 -22.40 1.88
N LEU A 263 1.91 -21.33 2.51
CA LEU A 263 1.74 -21.19 3.94
C LEU A 263 0.26 -20.88 4.16
N VAL A 264 -0.49 -21.89 4.58
CA VAL A 264 -1.88 -21.72 5.00
C VAL A 264 -1.88 -20.61 6.05
N THR A 265 -2.42 -19.44 5.69
CA THR A 265 -2.69 -18.40 6.69
C THR A 265 -3.59 -19.03 7.71
N PRO A 266 -3.20 -19.09 9.02
CA PRO A 266 -4.06 -19.69 10.03
C PRO A 266 -5.41 -18.98 9.95
N ARG A 267 -6.44 -19.74 9.60
CA ARG A 267 -7.82 -19.27 9.65
C ARG A 267 -8.09 -18.98 11.11
N VAL A 268 -8.16 -17.72 11.47
CA VAL A 268 -8.61 -17.34 12.82
C VAL A 268 -10.08 -17.72 12.86
N GLU A 269 -10.40 -18.84 13.47
CA GLU A 269 -11.74 -19.44 13.50
C GLU A 269 -12.78 -18.53 14.14
N ASN A 270 -12.35 -17.47 14.85
CA ASN A 270 -13.26 -16.51 15.44
C ASN A 270 -12.58 -15.14 15.63
N PRO A 271 -12.94 -14.10 14.85
CA PRO A 271 -12.39 -12.75 15.06
C PRO A 271 -12.74 -12.17 16.43
N GLU A 272 -13.81 -12.63 17.08
CA GLU A 272 -14.19 -12.19 18.44
C GLU A 272 -13.21 -12.67 19.52
N THR A 273 -12.56 -13.83 19.36
CA THR A 273 -11.57 -14.33 20.32
C THR A 273 -10.19 -13.67 20.16
N ALA A 274 -9.89 -13.09 19.01
CA ALA A 274 -8.65 -12.34 18.79
C ALA A 274 -8.65 -10.94 19.42
N ILE A 275 -9.80 -10.46 19.89
CA ILE A 275 -10.02 -9.11 20.45
C ILE A 275 -10.28 -9.15 21.95
N LEU A 276 -9.71 -10.12 22.67
CA LEU A 276 -9.81 -10.10 24.14
C LEU A 276 -9.08 -8.88 24.69
N PRO A 277 -9.69 -8.11 25.62
CA PRO A 277 -9.01 -7.00 26.28
C PRO A 277 -7.82 -7.51 27.10
N ASP A 278 -6.76 -6.69 27.19
CA ASP A 278 -5.49 -6.96 27.90
C ASP A 278 -5.63 -7.50 29.34
N SER A 279 -6.81 -7.52 29.92
CA SER A 279 -7.08 -8.01 31.26
C SER A 279 -7.13 -9.54 31.40
N ALA A 280 -7.13 -10.28 30.30
CA ALA A 280 -7.21 -11.77 30.33
C ALA A 280 -5.85 -12.46 30.31
N ILE A 281 -4.76 -11.75 30.00
CA ILE A 281 -3.42 -12.36 29.83
C ILE A 281 -2.59 -12.42 31.12
N LEU A 282 -3.04 -11.79 32.22
CA LEU A 282 -2.23 -11.64 33.45
C LEU A 282 -2.70 -12.52 34.63
N LYS A 283 -3.38 -13.62 34.41
CA LYS A 283 -3.85 -14.46 35.55
C LYS A 283 -3.26 -15.86 35.69
N ASP A 284 -2.29 -16.28 34.85
CA ASP A 284 -1.80 -17.70 34.96
C ASP A 284 -0.31 -17.87 35.30
N ASP A 285 0.42 -16.82 35.71
CA ASP A 285 1.82 -16.98 36.15
C ASP A 285 2.04 -16.82 37.67
N LYS A 286 1.10 -17.29 38.47
CA LYS A 286 1.34 -17.50 39.93
C LYS A 286 0.78 -18.82 40.39
N LYS A 287 1.36 -19.92 39.93
CA LYS A 287 1.38 -21.22 40.62
C LYS A 287 2.34 -22.17 39.90
N LEU A 288 3.62 -22.13 40.28
CA LEU A 288 4.53 -23.28 40.42
C LEU A 288 5.77 -22.75 41.14
#